data_e870421ef33b298618b9f1a3733a0e2c
#
_entry.id   e870421ef33b298618b9f1a3733a0e2c
#
_cell.length_a   1.000
_cell.length_b   1.000
_cell.length_c   1.000
_cell.angle_alpha   90.00
_cell.angle_beta   90.00
_cell.angle_gamma   90.00
#
_symmetry.space_group_name_H-M   'P 1'
#
loop_
_entity.id
_entity.type
_entity.pdbx_description
1 polymer ?
#
loop_
_entity_poly.entity_id
_entity_poly.type
_entity_poly.pdbx_seq_one_letter_code
_entity_poly.pdbx_strand_id
1 'polypeptide(L)'
;MNVPRTLFFVATFALISASVQAAELSFSRKQITDDFWAEGATIGDFNHDGIPDVAYGPWWFEGPDFTKKHEVYPATATWQLAKLGESAETRPGFMGAKSPKNGYSDNFIAFTDDFNGDGWDDILVIGFPGKETFWYENPKAEGGVWKKHLCLASVDNESPTYAPVLADGRKGLVCSSGGFLGYALPVKGQPDADWTWHPISPKGPWQRFTHGIGVGDVNGDGRPDMLEARGWWEQPAVLNGDPEWVFHEFIFGKGGAQMLVADVNGDGLPDVVTSLEAHGNGIAWFEQTKEDGVQGWKKHMIVGAKPEETSHGTVFTQPHALALLDLNGDGLPDLVSGKRFWAHGPAGDIDPNAPAVVYWFELKRNGKDAEFIPHLIDSDSGVGTQVTVGPLGTNKKLGILVGNKKGAFVFEQK
;
A
#
# COMPACT_ATOMS: atom_id res chain seq x y z
N MET A 1 38.04 12.50 75.39
CA MET A 1 38.17 12.49 73.92
C MET A 1 36.78 12.18 73.34
N ASN A 2 36.12 13.23 72.86
CA ASN A 2 34.78 13.13 72.27
C ASN A 2 34.94 12.96 70.77
N VAL A 3 34.41 11.87 70.21
CA VAL A 3 34.34 11.60 68.72
C VAL A 3 32.94 12.04 68.28
N PRO A 4 32.81 12.90 67.27
CA PRO A 4 31.48 13.27 66.71
C PRO A 4 30.95 12.18 65.82
N ARG A 5 29.68 11.79 65.99
CA ARG A 5 28.90 10.93 65.12
C ARG A 5 28.37 11.73 63.91
N THR A 6 28.83 11.43 62.75
CA THR A 6 28.29 11.98 61.51
C THR A 6 27.04 11.18 61.08
N LEU A 7 25.89 11.87 61.05
CA LEU A 7 24.64 11.31 60.47
C LEU A 7 24.68 11.44 58.96
N PHE A 8 24.59 10.32 58.26
CA PHE A 8 24.31 10.28 56.81
C PHE A 8 22.80 10.30 56.60
N PHE A 9 22.31 11.37 55.95
CA PHE A 9 20.95 11.38 55.39
C PHE A 9 20.96 10.72 54.02
N VAL A 10 20.28 9.58 53.86
CA VAL A 10 20.00 8.97 52.58
C VAL A 10 18.70 9.57 52.04
N ALA A 11 18.81 10.44 51.03
CA ALA A 11 17.65 10.96 50.32
C ALA A 11 17.20 9.93 49.28
N THR A 12 16.05 9.30 49.50
CA THR A 12 15.40 8.40 48.56
C THR A 12 14.65 9.25 47.53
N PHE A 13 15.18 9.36 46.30
CA PHE A 13 14.45 9.93 45.17
C PHE A 13 13.45 8.90 44.68
N ALA A 14 12.16 9.13 44.90
CA ALA A 14 11.09 8.40 44.23
C ALA A 14 10.97 8.92 42.79
N LEU A 15 11.38 8.14 41.82
CA LEU A 15 11.08 8.37 40.41
C LEU A 15 9.58 8.13 40.22
N ILE A 16 8.80 9.19 40.12
CA ILE A 16 7.42 9.13 39.62
C ILE A 16 7.51 8.99 38.09
N SER A 17 7.39 7.77 37.59
CA SER A 17 7.13 7.52 36.18
C SER A 17 5.69 7.97 35.91
N ALA A 18 5.51 9.18 35.41
CA ALA A 18 4.26 9.57 34.78
C ALA A 18 4.13 8.74 33.48
N SER A 19 3.23 7.78 33.46
CA SER A 19 2.79 7.16 32.23
C SER A 19 2.07 8.25 31.44
N VAL A 20 2.73 8.82 30.44
CA VAL A 20 2.07 9.61 29.39
C VAL A 20 1.22 8.59 28.64
N GLN A 21 -0.07 8.55 28.91
CA GLN A 21 -1.02 7.80 28.10
C GLN A 21 -1.00 8.50 26.74
N ALA A 22 -0.44 7.84 25.73
CA ALA A 22 -0.47 8.35 24.36
C ALA A 22 -1.93 8.65 23.99
N ALA A 23 -2.18 9.84 23.47
CA ALA A 23 -3.53 10.18 23.01
C ALA A 23 -3.92 9.16 21.94
N GLU A 24 -5.13 8.59 22.06
CA GLU A 24 -5.66 7.64 21.09
C GLU A 24 -5.66 8.31 19.70
N LEU A 25 -4.99 7.68 18.73
CA LEU A 25 -4.90 8.20 17.37
C LEU A 25 -6.29 8.28 16.74
N SER A 26 -6.67 9.46 16.27
CA SER A 26 -7.98 9.67 15.64
C SER A 26 -7.84 10.43 14.31
N PHE A 27 -8.81 10.21 13.43
CA PHE A 27 -8.77 10.74 12.08
C PHE A 27 -9.99 11.61 11.77
N SER A 28 -9.80 12.62 10.91
CA SER A 28 -10.87 13.33 10.23
C SER A 28 -11.02 12.76 8.83
N ARG A 29 -12.23 12.31 8.48
CA ARG A 29 -12.57 11.80 7.16
C ARG A 29 -13.00 12.93 6.23
N LYS A 30 -12.43 12.98 5.04
CA LYS A 30 -12.85 13.86 3.96
C LYS A 30 -13.04 13.04 2.68
N GLN A 31 -14.21 13.12 2.06
CA GLN A 31 -14.44 12.59 0.71
C GLN A 31 -14.11 13.70 -0.30
N ILE A 32 -13.11 13.46 -1.16
CA ILE A 32 -12.67 14.41 -2.17
C ILE A 32 -13.63 14.41 -3.36
N THR A 33 -14.05 13.23 -3.79
CA THR A 33 -15.02 13.03 -4.85
C THR A 33 -15.79 11.73 -4.63
N ASP A 34 -17.02 11.67 -5.10
CA ASP A 34 -17.86 10.48 -5.12
C ASP A 34 -17.99 9.86 -6.53
N ASP A 35 -17.21 10.37 -7.50
CA ASP A 35 -17.07 9.77 -8.82
C ASP A 35 -15.97 8.72 -8.80
N PHE A 36 -16.23 7.59 -9.46
CA PHE A 36 -15.24 6.52 -9.57
C PHE A 36 -14.30 6.77 -10.75
N TRP A 37 -13.05 7.09 -10.47
CA TRP A 37 -12.00 7.32 -11.46
C TRP A 37 -10.85 6.31 -11.36
N ALA A 38 -10.57 5.78 -10.16
CA ALA A 38 -9.44 4.89 -9.92
C ALA A 38 -9.72 3.93 -8.76
N GLU A 39 -9.02 2.80 -8.72
CA GLU A 39 -9.02 1.88 -7.59
C GLU A 39 -7.79 2.05 -6.67
N GLY A 40 -6.93 2.99 -7.00
CA GLY A 40 -5.79 3.46 -6.22
C GLY A 40 -5.69 4.98 -6.25
N ALA A 41 -4.82 5.51 -5.39
CA ALA A 41 -4.52 6.94 -5.31
C ALA A 41 -3.12 7.15 -4.72
N THR A 42 -2.49 8.29 -4.98
CA THR A 42 -1.14 8.60 -4.49
C THR A 42 -1.02 10.01 -3.95
N ILE A 43 0.00 10.25 -3.12
CA ILE A 43 0.31 11.53 -2.47
C ILE A 43 1.59 12.08 -3.09
N GLY A 44 1.64 13.40 -3.35
CA GLY A 44 2.82 14.10 -3.85
C GLY A 44 2.73 15.60 -3.59
N ASP A 45 3.77 16.36 -3.91
CA ASP A 45 3.77 17.82 -3.92
C ASP A 45 3.83 18.28 -5.39
N PHE A 46 2.67 18.21 -6.07
CA PHE A 46 2.61 18.37 -7.52
C PHE A 46 2.73 19.83 -7.99
N ASN A 47 2.51 20.80 -7.10
CA ASN A 47 2.67 22.23 -7.38
C ASN A 47 3.93 22.83 -6.74
N HIS A 48 4.70 22.02 -6.02
CA HIS A 48 5.96 22.38 -5.37
C HIS A 48 5.81 23.52 -4.35
N ASP A 49 4.67 23.56 -3.63
CA ASP A 49 4.41 24.54 -2.58
C ASP A 49 4.77 24.04 -1.16
N GLY A 50 5.19 22.79 -1.05
CA GLY A 50 5.58 22.13 0.18
C GLY A 50 4.40 21.59 0.99
N ILE A 51 3.18 21.66 0.48
CA ILE A 51 1.97 21.07 1.08
C ILE A 51 1.62 19.81 0.27
N PRO A 52 1.39 18.65 0.90
CA PRO A 52 1.03 17.45 0.17
C PRO A 52 -0.30 17.57 -0.58
N ASP A 53 -0.27 17.21 -1.84
CA ASP A 53 -1.41 17.05 -2.74
C ASP A 53 -1.78 15.57 -2.85
N VAL A 54 -2.91 15.27 -3.50
CA VAL A 54 -3.32 13.89 -3.79
C VAL A 54 -3.69 13.73 -5.26
N ALA A 55 -3.35 12.58 -5.85
CA ALA A 55 -3.76 12.21 -7.19
C ALA A 55 -4.70 11.01 -7.17
N TYR A 56 -5.82 11.11 -7.93
CA TYR A 56 -6.84 10.09 -8.04
C TYR A 56 -7.41 10.05 -9.47
N GLY A 57 -7.12 8.99 -10.20
CA GLY A 57 -7.46 8.87 -11.61
C GLY A 57 -6.80 9.95 -12.45
N PRO A 58 -7.56 10.64 -13.33
CA PRO A 58 -7.03 11.68 -14.20
C PRO A 58 -6.85 13.06 -13.52
N TRP A 59 -7.04 13.13 -12.22
CA TRP A 59 -7.02 14.38 -11.47
C TRP A 59 -5.98 14.36 -10.36
N TRP A 60 -5.34 15.51 -10.10
CA TRP A 60 -4.73 15.79 -8.81
C TRP A 60 -5.44 16.96 -8.13
N PHE A 61 -5.41 16.98 -6.81
CA PHE A 61 -6.15 17.92 -5.96
C PHE A 61 -5.19 18.61 -5.01
N GLU A 62 -5.19 19.95 -5.03
CA GLU A 62 -4.31 20.76 -4.19
C GLU A 62 -4.63 20.57 -2.70
N GLY A 63 -3.59 20.32 -1.90
CA GLY A 63 -3.66 20.37 -0.45
C GLY A 63 -3.76 21.80 0.09
N PRO A 64 -4.15 21.96 1.36
CA PRO A 64 -4.58 20.94 2.30
C PRO A 64 -6.09 20.64 2.23
N ASP A 65 -6.85 21.41 1.46
CA ASP A 65 -8.31 21.28 1.46
C ASP A 65 -8.86 20.43 0.31
N PHE A 66 -8.05 20.08 -0.68
CA PHE A 66 -8.35 19.20 -1.81
C PHE A 66 -9.60 19.63 -2.59
N THR A 67 -9.90 20.94 -2.61
CA THR A 67 -11.07 21.49 -3.30
C THR A 67 -10.78 21.90 -4.74
N LYS A 68 -9.53 22.29 -5.02
CA LYS A 68 -9.07 22.68 -6.35
C LYS A 68 -8.43 21.47 -7.02
N LYS A 69 -8.94 21.12 -8.21
CA LYS A 69 -8.44 19.98 -8.98
C LYS A 69 -7.85 20.39 -10.31
N HIS A 70 -6.88 19.62 -10.77
CA HIS A 70 -6.18 19.81 -12.02
C HIS A 70 -6.15 18.49 -12.81
N GLU A 71 -6.17 18.61 -14.13
CA GLU A 71 -6.13 17.45 -15.01
C GLU A 71 -4.68 16.99 -15.22
N VAL A 72 -4.42 15.69 -15.00
CA VAL A 72 -3.15 15.03 -15.32
C VAL A 72 -3.19 14.51 -16.75
N TYR A 73 -4.26 13.82 -17.10
CA TYR A 73 -4.54 13.32 -18.44
C TYR A 73 -6.04 13.44 -18.75
N PRO A 74 -6.47 13.38 -20.04
CA PRO A 74 -7.85 13.68 -20.41
C PRO A 74 -8.88 12.82 -19.68
N ALA A 75 -9.73 13.48 -18.88
CA ALA A 75 -10.80 12.86 -18.08
C ALA A 75 -12.05 12.64 -18.94
N THR A 76 -11.97 11.78 -19.95
CA THR A 76 -13.03 11.58 -20.95
C THR A 76 -14.00 10.45 -20.64
N ALA A 77 -13.71 9.59 -19.66
CA ALA A 77 -14.57 8.48 -19.30
C ALA A 77 -15.93 8.98 -18.78
N THR A 78 -17.01 8.43 -19.34
CA THR A 78 -18.39 8.70 -18.91
C THR A 78 -19.24 7.43 -18.99
N TRP A 79 -20.32 7.40 -18.22
CA TRP A 79 -21.29 6.31 -18.27
C TRP A 79 -22.72 6.81 -18.13
N GLN A 80 -23.69 5.97 -18.47
CA GLN A 80 -25.12 6.32 -18.44
C GLN A 80 -25.81 5.71 -17.23
N LEU A 81 -26.32 6.57 -16.34
CA LEU A 81 -27.21 6.17 -15.25
C LEU A 81 -28.65 6.21 -15.76
N ALA A 82 -29.24 5.03 -15.93
CA ALA A 82 -30.65 4.94 -16.29
C ALA A 82 -31.53 5.29 -15.07
N LYS A 83 -32.42 6.28 -15.22
CA LYS A 83 -33.41 6.64 -14.23
C LYS A 83 -34.79 6.12 -14.67
N LEU A 84 -35.59 5.63 -13.73
CA LEU A 84 -36.92 5.13 -14.03
C LEU A 84 -37.83 6.30 -14.50
N GLY A 85 -38.34 6.21 -15.73
CA GLY A 85 -39.28 7.21 -16.29
C GLY A 85 -38.62 8.53 -16.77
N GLU A 86 -37.27 8.61 -16.79
CA GLU A 86 -36.52 9.78 -17.24
C GLU A 86 -35.48 9.41 -18.30
N SER A 87 -34.92 10.44 -18.97
CA SER A 87 -33.75 10.26 -19.80
C SER A 87 -32.56 9.79 -18.96
N ALA A 88 -31.70 8.95 -19.55
CA ALA A 88 -30.46 8.54 -18.88
C ALA A 88 -29.59 9.78 -18.57
N GLU A 89 -29.04 9.83 -17.37
CA GLU A 89 -28.10 10.87 -16.96
C GLU A 89 -26.68 10.43 -17.30
N THR A 90 -25.93 11.28 -18.00
CA THR A 90 -24.51 11.06 -18.24
C THR A 90 -23.70 11.43 -17.00
N ARG A 91 -22.93 10.49 -16.47
CA ARG A 91 -22.04 10.65 -15.32
C ARG A 91 -20.58 10.60 -15.73
N PRO A 92 -19.70 11.41 -15.10
CA PRO A 92 -18.26 11.32 -15.31
C PRO A 92 -17.67 10.06 -14.64
N GLY A 93 -16.51 9.63 -15.13
CA GLY A 93 -15.78 8.48 -14.60
C GLY A 93 -16.35 7.13 -15.07
N PHE A 94 -16.16 6.12 -14.24
CA PHE A 94 -16.58 4.74 -14.50
C PHE A 94 -17.78 4.34 -13.62
N MET A 95 -18.42 3.22 -13.96
CA MET A 95 -19.49 2.66 -13.14
C MET A 95 -18.93 2.16 -11.82
N GLY A 96 -19.27 2.84 -10.73
CA GLY A 96 -18.90 2.51 -9.36
C GLY A 96 -20.12 2.30 -8.48
N ALA A 97 -20.05 2.73 -7.22
CA ALA A 97 -21.10 2.56 -6.21
C ALA A 97 -22.47 3.16 -6.60
N LYS A 98 -22.48 4.13 -7.50
CA LYS A 98 -23.72 4.76 -8.01
C LYS A 98 -24.42 3.94 -9.11
N SER A 99 -23.82 2.83 -9.57
CA SER A 99 -24.36 1.95 -10.60
C SER A 99 -24.79 0.61 -10.00
N PRO A 100 -25.89 -0.01 -10.49
CA PRO A 100 -26.22 -1.39 -10.14
C PRO A 100 -25.33 -2.42 -10.84
N LYS A 101 -24.46 -1.97 -11.75
CA LYS A 101 -23.52 -2.79 -12.51
C LYS A 101 -22.08 -2.46 -12.09
N ASN A 102 -21.23 -3.47 -12.16
CA ASN A 102 -19.81 -3.29 -11.95
C ASN A 102 -19.15 -2.70 -13.20
N GLY A 103 -18.19 -1.76 -12.99
CA GLY A 103 -17.25 -1.28 -13.98
C GLY A 103 -15.83 -1.35 -13.43
N TYR A 104 -14.86 -1.15 -14.31
CA TYR A 104 -13.45 -1.05 -13.95
C TYR A 104 -12.89 0.26 -14.49
N SER A 105 -11.96 0.84 -13.76
CA SER A 105 -11.23 2.03 -14.19
C SER A 105 -10.01 1.62 -15.05
N ASP A 106 -9.39 2.62 -15.65
CA ASP A 106 -8.09 2.53 -16.31
C ASP A 106 -6.90 2.89 -15.41
N ASN A 107 -7.16 3.09 -14.11
CA ASN A 107 -6.16 3.39 -13.09
C ASN A 107 -6.44 2.51 -11.86
N PHE A 108 -5.67 1.43 -11.72
CA PHE A 108 -5.79 0.50 -10.60
C PHE A 108 -4.89 0.88 -9.44
N ILE A 109 -3.67 1.34 -9.72
CA ILE A 109 -2.67 1.70 -8.72
C ILE A 109 -1.90 2.91 -9.24
N ALA A 110 -1.56 3.84 -8.35
CA ALA A 110 -0.74 4.98 -8.69
C ALA A 110 0.41 5.16 -7.68
N PHE A 111 1.56 5.61 -8.18
CA PHE A 111 2.72 5.96 -7.36
C PHE A 111 3.26 7.33 -7.75
N THR A 112 3.92 7.98 -6.80
CA THR A 112 4.57 9.26 -6.99
C THR A 112 6.08 9.12 -6.76
N ASP A 113 6.87 9.67 -7.66
CA ASP A 113 8.32 9.88 -7.51
C ASP A 113 8.78 10.88 -8.58
N ASP A 114 9.97 11.40 -8.46
CA ASP A 114 10.66 12.16 -9.52
C ASP A 114 11.33 11.17 -10.49
N PHE A 115 10.58 10.70 -11.51
CA PHE A 115 11.06 9.64 -12.41
C PHE A 115 12.11 10.11 -13.42
N ASN A 116 12.19 11.41 -13.69
CA ASN A 116 13.15 11.98 -14.64
C ASN A 116 14.34 12.68 -13.96
N GLY A 117 14.30 12.90 -12.64
CA GLY A 117 15.36 13.53 -11.85
C GLY A 117 15.37 15.06 -11.95
N ASP A 118 14.21 15.68 -12.21
CA ASP A 118 14.09 17.15 -12.41
C ASP A 118 13.64 17.90 -11.16
N GLY A 119 13.35 17.19 -10.06
CA GLY A 119 12.99 17.72 -8.76
C GLY A 119 11.49 17.97 -8.57
N TRP A 120 10.64 17.53 -9.50
CA TRP A 120 9.18 17.61 -9.40
C TRP A 120 8.57 16.21 -9.30
N ASP A 121 7.53 16.08 -8.50
CA ASP A 121 6.80 14.84 -8.36
C ASP A 121 6.01 14.51 -9.63
N ASP A 122 6.28 13.33 -10.21
CA ASP A 122 5.58 12.73 -11.34
C ASP A 122 4.58 11.67 -10.86
N ILE A 123 3.71 11.18 -11.74
CA ILE A 123 2.71 10.16 -11.41
C ILE A 123 2.87 8.93 -12.29
N LEU A 124 3.16 7.78 -11.70
CA LEU A 124 3.09 6.46 -12.35
C LEU A 124 1.68 5.88 -12.20
N VAL A 125 1.05 5.53 -13.31
CA VAL A 125 -0.30 4.94 -13.35
C VAL A 125 -0.23 3.53 -13.92
N ILE A 126 -0.66 2.56 -13.13
CA ILE A 126 -0.82 1.17 -13.54
C ILE A 126 -2.30 0.93 -13.79
N GLY A 127 -2.62 0.59 -15.02
CA GLY A 127 -3.97 0.40 -15.49
C GLY A 127 -4.55 -0.98 -15.17
N PHE A 128 -5.56 -1.34 -15.94
CA PHE A 128 -6.17 -2.67 -15.85
C PHE A 128 -5.14 -3.77 -16.15
N PRO A 129 -5.07 -4.86 -15.36
CA PRO A 129 -4.07 -5.90 -15.52
C PRO A 129 -3.91 -6.41 -16.96
N GLY A 130 -2.67 -6.53 -17.41
CA GLY A 130 -2.31 -6.92 -18.77
C GLY A 130 -2.42 -5.78 -19.78
N LYS A 131 -2.37 -4.54 -19.32
CA LYS A 131 -2.29 -3.33 -20.14
C LYS A 131 -0.97 -2.63 -19.95
N GLU A 132 -0.67 -1.73 -20.89
CA GLU A 132 0.45 -0.80 -20.79
C GLU A 132 0.38 0.04 -19.53
N THR A 133 1.54 0.32 -18.96
CA THR A 133 1.71 1.17 -17.78
C THR A 133 2.47 2.41 -18.17
N PHE A 134 2.03 3.56 -17.68
CA PHE A 134 2.56 4.85 -18.06
C PHE A 134 2.92 5.68 -16.82
N TRP A 135 3.92 6.54 -16.97
CA TRP A 135 4.11 7.63 -16.05
C TRP A 135 3.87 8.97 -16.76
N TYR A 136 3.47 9.95 -15.98
CA TYR A 136 3.10 11.27 -16.44
C TYR A 136 4.06 12.28 -15.85
N GLU A 137 4.82 12.95 -16.73
CA GLU A 137 5.79 13.99 -16.37
C GLU A 137 5.07 15.27 -15.97
N ASN A 138 5.38 15.77 -14.80
CA ASN A 138 4.82 17.00 -14.27
C ASN A 138 5.25 18.20 -15.14
N PRO A 139 4.30 19.00 -15.68
CA PRO A 139 4.61 20.16 -16.49
C PRO A 139 5.17 21.35 -15.68
N LYS A 140 5.38 21.19 -14.38
CA LYS A 140 5.92 22.19 -13.46
C LYS A 140 5.02 23.44 -13.38
N ALA A 141 5.62 24.61 -13.20
CA ALA A 141 4.91 25.87 -13.13
C ALA A 141 4.18 26.28 -14.43
N GLU A 142 4.48 25.63 -15.56
CA GLU A 142 3.83 25.91 -16.84
C GLU A 142 2.37 25.44 -16.86
N GLY A 143 2.04 24.41 -16.05
CA GLY A 143 0.71 23.80 -16.00
C GLY A 143 0.33 23.11 -17.32
N GLY A 144 -0.87 22.56 -17.39
CA GLY A 144 -1.39 21.91 -18.58
C GLY A 144 -1.45 20.38 -18.45
N VAL A 145 -1.70 19.70 -19.55
CA VAL A 145 -1.74 18.23 -19.62
C VAL A 145 -0.32 17.67 -19.50
N TRP A 146 -0.14 16.69 -18.63
CA TRP A 146 1.15 16.11 -18.35
C TRP A 146 1.63 15.24 -19.53
N LYS A 147 2.91 15.26 -19.80
CA LYS A 147 3.49 14.44 -20.86
C LYS A 147 3.48 12.97 -20.45
N LYS A 148 2.94 12.12 -21.32
CA LYS A 148 2.80 10.69 -21.08
C LYS A 148 4.00 9.93 -21.62
N HIS A 149 4.60 9.07 -20.80
CA HIS A 149 5.71 8.19 -21.14
C HIS A 149 5.35 6.73 -20.88
N LEU A 150 5.76 5.82 -21.76
CA LEU A 150 5.60 4.39 -21.55
C LEU A 150 6.59 3.93 -20.46
N CYS A 151 6.09 3.26 -19.43
CA CYS A 151 6.92 2.59 -18.44
C CYS A 151 7.16 1.13 -18.88
N LEU A 152 6.10 0.36 -19.05
CA LEU A 152 6.17 -1.06 -19.37
C LEU A 152 4.97 -1.46 -20.26
N ALA A 153 5.20 -2.34 -21.24
CA ALA A 153 4.20 -2.78 -22.19
C ALA A 153 3.05 -3.60 -21.56
N SER A 154 3.29 -4.24 -20.41
CA SER A 154 2.26 -4.95 -19.65
C SER A 154 2.63 -5.07 -18.18
N VAL A 155 1.68 -4.79 -17.30
CA VAL A 155 1.70 -5.21 -15.89
C VAL A 155 0.52 -6.14 -15.68
N ASP A 156 0.79 -7.39 -15.32
CA ASP A 156 -0.23 -8.45 -15.34
C ASP A 156 -0.87 -8.70 -13.97
N ASN A 157 -0.19 -8.39 -12.87
CA ASN A 157 -0.70 -8.63 -11.51
C ASN A 157 -1.51 -7.44 -10.94
N GLU A 158 -2.36 -7.73 -9.94
CA GLU A 158 -3.21 -6.72 -9.27
C GLU A 158 -2.57 -6.08 -8.03
N SER A 159 -1.37 -6.49 -7.65
CA SER A 159 -0.63 -5.90 -6.52
C SER A 159 0.81 -5.54 -6.88
N PRO A 160 1.06 -4.80 -7.99
CA PRO A 160 2.40 -4.29 -8.28
C PRO A 160 2.83 -3.31 -7.19
N THR A 161 4.14 -3.20 -6.99
CA THR A 161 4.72 -2.34 -5.97
C THR A 161 5.85 -1.51 -6.58
N TYR A 162 5.93 -0.22 -6.25
CA TYR A 162 7.06 0.64 -6.58
C TYR A 162 7.86 0.93 -5.30
N ALA A 163 9.06 0.36 -5.22
CA ALA A 163 9.85 0.38 -3.99
C ALA A 163 11.35 0.20 -4.32
N PRO A 164 12.27 0.38 -3.33
CA PRO A 164 13.66 -0.02 -3.48
C PRO A 164 13.76 -1.50 -3.88
N VAL A 165 14.38 -1.77 -5.03
CA VAL A 165 14.56 -3.12 -5.59
C VAL A 165 16.01 -3.54 -5.69
N LEU A 166 16.93 -2.62 -5.41
CA LEU A 166 18.38 -2.86 -5.43
C LEU A 166 19.01 -2.44 -4.12
N ALA A 167 20.12 -3.08 -3.76
CA ALA A 167 20.87 -2.80 -2.53
C ALA A 167 21.38 -1.36 -2.43
N ASP A 168 21.49 -0.63 -3.53
CA ASP A 168 21.86 0.79 -3.56
C ASP A 168 20.69 1.75 -3.35
N GLY A 169 19.47 1.21 -3.09
CA GLY A 169 18.26 1.96 -2.81
C GLY A 169 17.49 2.42 -4.05
N ARG A 170 17.94 2.07 -5.27
CA ARG A 170 17.16 2.41 -6.48
C ARG A 170 15.80 1.75 -6.44
N LYS A 171 14.78 2.57 -6.66
CA LYS A 171 13.39 2.12 -6.75
C LYS A 171 13.08 1.59 -8.15
N GLY A 172 12.19 0.62 -8.22
CA GLY A 172 11.67 0.05 -9.46
C GLY A 172 10.25 -0.46 -9.29
N LEU A 173 9.58 -0.67 -10.40
CA LEU A 173 8.25 -1.28 -10.44
C LEU A 173 8.39 -2.79 -10.40
N VAL A 174 8.01 -3.40 -9.29
CA VAL A 174 7.95 -4.86 -9.08
C VAL A 174 6.60 -5.37 -9.54
N CYS A 175 6.61 -6.29 -10.51
CA CYS A 175 5.38 -6.81 -11.08
C CYS A 175 5.59 -8.17 -11.79
N SER A 176 4.52 -8.75 -12.28
CA SER A 176 4.60 -9.79 -13.30
C SER A 176 4.31 -9.20 -14.68
N SER A 177 5.04 -9.65 -15.70
CA SER A 177 4.90 -9.23 -17.07
C SER A 177 5.23 -10.38 -18.04
N GLY A 178 4.32 -10.67 -18.97
CA GLY A 178 4.53 -11.68 -20.02
C GLY A 178 4.78 -13.11 -19.50
N GLY A 179 4.36 -13.40 -18.27
CA GLY A 179 4.57 -14.68 -17.60
C GLY A 179 5.88 -14.79 -16.82
N PHE A 180 6.54 -13.68 -16.54
CA PHE A 180 7.73 -13.60 -15.66
C PHE A 180 7.43 -12.72 -14.47
N LEU A 181 8.04 -13.01 -13.33
CA LEU A 181 8.18 -12.11 -12.21
C LEU A 181 9.47 -11.29 -12.40
N GLY A 182 9.44 -10.01 -12.03
CA GLY A 182 10.61 -9.15 -12.16
C GLY A 182 10.36 -7.71 -11.75
N TYR A 183 11.25 -6.84 -12.18
CA TYR A 183 11.15 -5.41 -11.91
C TYR A 183 11.55 -4.58 -13.13
N ALA A 184 11.00 -3.36 -13.22
CA ALA A 184 11.36 -2.39 -14.25
C ALA A 184 12.02 -1.16 -13.60
N LEU A 185 13.10 -0.67 -14.21
CA LEU A 185 13.85 0.50 -13.77
C LEU A 185 13.78 1.62 -14.80
N PRO A 186 13.56 2.88 -14.39
CA PRO A 186 13.71 4.02 -15.28
C PRO A 186 15.14 4.11 -15.83
N VAL A 187 15.28 4.51 -17.08
CA VAL A 187 16.61 4.69 -17.73
C VAL A 187 17.15 6.06 -17.37
N LYS A 188 18.18 6.10 -16.53
CA LYS A 188 18.74 7.35 -16.01
C LYS A 188 19.13 8.32 -17.13
N GLY A 189 18.57 9.54 -17.05
CA GLY A 189 18.85 10.62 -18.00
C GLY A 189 18.20 10.41 -19.39
N GLN A 190 17.28 9.48 -19.53
CA GLN A 190 16.52 9.22 -20.75
C GLN A 190 15.03 9.07 -20.43
N PRO A 191 14.31 10.15 -20.08
CA PRO A 191 12.93 10.08 -19.64
C PRO A 191 11.97 9.57 -20.73
N ASP A 192 12.34 9.72 -22.00
CA ASP A 192 11.55 9.22 -23.14
C ASP A 192 11.80 7.75 -23.48
N ALA A 193 12.74 7.08 -22.82
CA ALA A 193 12.98 5.66 -22.99
C ALA A 193 12.03 4.84 -22.12
N ASP A 194 11.54 3.72 -22.69
CA ASP A 194 10.82 2.72 -21.90
C ASP A 194 11.69 2.23 -20.75
N TRP A 195 11.11 1.90 -19.62
CA TRP A 195 11.86 1.37 -18.49
C TRP A 195 12.47 0.01 -18.83
N THR A 196 13.65 -0.26 -18.31
CA THR A 196 14.33 -1.53 -18.54
C THR A 196 13.71 -2.62 -17.67
N TRP A 197 13.18 -3.65 -18.33
CA TRP A 197 12.64 -4.84 -17.66
C TRP A 197 13.73 -5.83 -17.28
N HIS A 198 13.72 -6.32 -16.05
CA HIS A 198 14.64 -7.30 -15.49
C HIS A 198 13.83 -8.50 -14.96
N PRO A 199 13.68 -9.58 -15.72
CA PRO A 199 13.05 -10.80 -15.23
C PRO A 199 13.96 -11.48 -14.21
N ILE A 200 13.37 -11.98 -13.11
CA ILE A 200 14.10 -12.69 -12.04
C ILE A 200 13.75 -14.18 -12.00
N SER A 201 12.64 -14.57 -12.61
CA SER A 201 12.11 -15.93 -12.61
C SER A 201 12.17 -16.56 -14.00
N PRO A 202 12.12 -17.89 -14.14
CA PRO A 202 11.74 -18.53 -15.38
C PRO A 202 10.30 -18.14 -15.72
N LYS A 203 9.88 -18.41 -16.98
CA LYS A 203 8.48 -18.24 -17.36
C LYS A 203 7.60 -19.20 -16.53
N GLY A 204 6.63 -18.63 -15.84
CA GLY A 204 5.82 -19.36 -14.87
C GLY A 204 4.33 -19.03 -14.94
N PRO A 205 3.57 -19.33 -13.88
CA PRO A 205 2.12 -19.20 -13.87
C PRO A 205 1.62 -17.76 -13.65
N TRP A 206 2.52 -16.78 -13.59
CA TRP A 206 2.14 -15.37 -13.41
C TRP A 206 1.46 -14.86 -14.68
N GLN A 207 0.18 -14.60 -14.56
CA GLN A 207 -0.68 -14.14 -15.64
C GLN A 207 -1.56 -12.99 -15.14
N ARG A 208 -2.42 -12.50 -16.00
CA ARG A 208 -3.39 -11.46 -15.63
C ARG A 208 -4.11 -11.84 -14.34
N PHE A 209 -4.25 -10.86 -13.45
CA PHE A 209 -4.92 -11.00 -12.15
C PHE A 209 -4.16 -11.89 -11.14
N THR A 210 -2.85 -12.10 -11.31
CA THR A 210 -2.04 -12.68 -10.24
C THR A 210 -2.03 -11.73 -9.03
N HIS A 211 -2.13 -12.29 -7.82
CA HIS A 211 -2.18 -11.56 -6.57
C HIS A 211 -1.03 -11.99 -5.64
N GLY A 212 -0.69 -11.12 -4.68
CA GLY A 212 0.31 -11.43 -3.66
C GLY A 212 1.73 -11.31 -4.19
N ILE A 213 2.17 -10.09 -4.46
CA ILE A 213 3.56 -9.76 -4.83
C ILE A 213 4.08 -8.70 -3.85
N GLY A 214 5.37 -8.78 -3.52
CA GLY A 214 6.04 -7.82 -2.67
C GLY A 214 7.55 -7.80 -2.87
N VAL A 215 8.21 -6.90 -2.15
CA VAL A 215 9.66 -6.75 -2.15
C VAL A 215 10.16 -6.34 -0.76
N GLY A 216 11.28 -6.90 -0.34
CA GLY A 216 11.96 -6.58 0.92
C GLY A 216 13.08 -7.56 1.22
N ASP A 217 13.98 -7.22 2.12
CA ASP A 217 15.08 -8.08 2.54
C ASP A 217 14.56 -9.19 3.46
N VAL A 218 14.28 -10.36 2.89
CA VAL A 218 13.66 -11.50 3.60
C VAL A 218 14.68 -12.29 4.42
N ASN A 219 15.91 -12.37 3.96
CA ASN A 219 16.95 -13.16 4.62
C ASN A 219 17.90 -12.36 5.52
N GLY A 220 17.78 -11.01 5.54
CA GLY A 220 18.58 -10.10 6.35
C GLY A 220 19.98 -9.85 5.78
N ASP A 221 20.19 -10.02 4.48
CA ASP A 221 21.51 -9.85 3.84
C ASP A 221 21.75 -8.45 3.24
N GLY A 222 20.78 -7.56 3.37
CA GLY A 222 20.83 -6.17 2.89
C GLY A 222 20.45 -6.00 1.42
N ARG A 223 19.96 -7.04 0.76
CA ARG A 223 19.45 -6.99 -0.61
C ARG A 223 17.95 -7.23 -0.63
N PRO A 224 17.17 -6.40 -1.34
CA PRO A 224 15.73 -6.65 -1.46
C PRO A 224 15.43 -7.90 -2.27
N ASP A 225 14.69 -8.83 -1.67
CA ASP A 225 14.16 -10.04 -2.29
C ASP A 225 12.77 -9.78 -2.84
N MET A 226 12.27 -10.64 -3.74
CA MET A 226 10.90 -10.56 -4.22
C MET A 226 10.04 -11.67 -3.65
N LEU A 227 8.86 -11.31 -3.16
CA LEU A 227 7.89 -12.24 -2.58
C LEU A 227 6.76 -12.52 -3.55
N GLU A 228 6.26 -13.75 -3.50
CA GLU A 228 5.01 -14.18 -4.10
C GLU A 228 4.23 -15.11 -3.16
N ALA A 229 2.98 -15.41 -3.48
CA ALA A 229 2.11 -16.23 -2.63
C ALA A 229 2.67 -17.63 -2.28
N ARG A 230 3.57 -18.17 -3.11
CA ARG A 230 4.16 -19.52 -2.96
C ARG A 230 5.59 -19.53 -2.45
N GLY A 231 6.16 -18.35 -2.12
CA GLY A 231 7.53 -18.25 -1.64
C GLY A 231 8.17 -16.90 -1.90
N TRP A 232 9.49 -16.91 -1.98
CA TRP A 232 10.26 -15.72 -2.24
C TRP A 232 11.51 -16.03 -3.08
N TRP A 233 11.98 -15.02 -3.79
CA TRP A 233 13.11 -15.08 -4.72
C TRP A 233 14.26 -14.27 -4.14
N GLU A 234 15.34 -14.96 -3.77
CA GLU A 234 16.54 -14.35 -3.19
C GLU A 234 17.33 -13.58 -4.24
N GLN A 235 17.60 -12.30 -3.97
CA GLN A 235 18.42 -11.47 -4.85
C GLN A 235 19.87 -11.93 -4.82
N PRO A 236 20.48 -12.29 -5.98
CA PRO A 236 21.89 -12.64 -6.03
C PRO A 236 22.78 -11.41 -5.79
N ALA A 237 23.97 -11.63 -5.21
CA ALA A 237 24.95 -10.57 -4.96
C ALA A 237 25.45 -9.86 -6.24
N VAL A 238 25.29 -10.48 -7.41
CA VAL A 238 25.72 -9.95 -8.71
C VAL A 238 24.58 -10.07 -9.71
N LEU A 239 24.16 -8.95 -10.24
CA LEU A 239 22.99 -8.83 -11.16
C LEU A 239 23.40 -8.68 -12.64
N ASN A 240 24.60 -9.11 -13.05
CA ASN A 240 25.03 -8.99 -14.43
C ASN A 240 24.24 -9.93 -15.34
N GLY A 241 23.57 -9.37 -16.36
CA GLY A 241 22.88 -10.15 -17.39
C GLY A 241 21.60 -10.80 -16.92
N ASP A 242 20.88 -10.18 -15.98
CA ASP A 242 19.56 -10.64 -15.49
C ASP A 242 19.58 -12.13 -15.06
N PRO A 243 20.35 -12.50 -14.04
CA PRO A 243 20.38 -13.87 -13.57
C PRO A 243 19.02 -14.29 -13.00
N GLU A 244 18.65 -15.54 -13.19
CA GLU A 244 17.52 -16.13 -12.46
C GLU A 244 17.84 -16.16 -10.98
N TRP A 245 16.91 -15.68 -10.13
CA TRP A 245 17.07 -15.66 -8.68
C TRP A 245 16.77 -17.03 -8.08
N VAL A 246 17.25 -17.29 -6.87
CA VAL A 246 17.00 -18.55 -6.17
C VAL A 246 15.61 -18.50 -5.54
N PHE A 247 14.76 -19.49 -5.86
CA PHE A 247 13.42 -19.58 -5.28
C PHE A 247 13.41 -20.40 -4.00
N HIS A 248 12.80 -19.85 -2.95
CA HIS A 248 12.56 -20.47 -1.66
C HIS A 248 11.06 -20.70 -1.49
N GLU A 249 10.65 -21.98 -1.51
CA GLU A 249 9.23 -22.33 -1.49
C GLU A 249 8.64 -22.22 -0.08
N PHE A 250 7.55 -21.49 0.06
CA PHE A 250 6.68 -21.45 1.22
C PHE A 250 5.31 -20.86 0.85
N ILE A 251 4.21 -21.48 1.31
CA ILE A 251 2.86 -21.02 0.98
C ILE A 251 2.41 -19.95 2.00
N PHE A 252 2.49 -18.68 1.61
CA PHE A 252 1.99 -17.54 2.40
C PHE A 252 0.47 -17.36 2.30
N GLY A 253 -0.17 -17.90 1.27
CA GLY A 253 -1.61 -17.80 1.04
C GLY A 253 -2.00 -18.22 -0.36
N LYS A 254 -3.21 -17.86 -0.77
CA LYS A 254 -3.73 -18.13 -2.12
C LYS A 254 -3.44 -16.98 -3.13
N GLY A 255 -2.79 -15.92 -2.67
CA GLY A 255 -2.59 -14.67 -3.38
C GLY A 255 -3.46 -13.58 -2.77
N GLY A 256 -2.84 -12.78 -1.95
CA GLY A 256 -3.43 -11.63 -1.27
C GLY A 256 -3.17 -10.32 -1.99
N ALA A 257 -3.07 -9.26 -1.22
CA ALA A 257 -2.68 -7.94 -1.70
C ALA A 257 -1.14 -7.81 -1.75
N GLN A 258 -0.61 -6.68 -1.33
CA GLN A 258 0.83 -6.49 -1.17
C GLN A 258 1.40 -7.47 -0.12
N MET A 259 2.64 -7.88 -0.32
CA MET A 259 3.41 -8.64 0.65
C MET A 259 4.51 -7.72 1.21
N LEU A 260 4.50 -7.52 2.52
CA LEU A 260 5.31 -6.52 3.21
C LEU A 260 6.31 -7.22 4.14
N VAL A 261 7.52 -6.69 4.22
CA VAL A 261 8.60 -7.26 5.03
C VAL A 261 8.95 -6.30 6.17
N ALA A 262 8.92 -6.78 7.40
CA ALA A 262 9.35 -6.04 8.59
C ALA A 262 9.68 -7.02 9.71
N ASP A 263 10.58 -6.65 10.62
CA ASP A 263 10.75 -7.33 11.90
C ASP A 263 9.56 -6.97 12.81
N VAL A 264 8.55 -7.82 12.86
CA VAL A 264 7.29 -7.56 13.59
C VAL A 264 7.47 -7.77 15.09
N ASN A 265 8.16 -8.82 15.52
CA ASN A 265 8.30 -9.18 16.92
C ASN A 265 9.57 -8.61 17.61
N GLY A 266 10.49 -8.01 16.85
CA GLY A 266 11.71 -7.40 17.38
C GLY A 266 12.81 -8.40 17.68
N ASP A 267 12.81 -9.56 17.03
CA ASP A 267 13.83 -10.59 17.24
C ASP A 267 15.03 -10.50 16.29
N GLY A 268 14.95 -9.56 15.34
CA GLY A 268 15.99 -9.27 14.35
C GLY A 268 15.89 -10.13 13.08
N LEU A 269 14.85 -10.95 12.94
CA LEU A 269 14.54 -11.68 11.72
C LEU A 269 13.41 -10.94 10.96
N PRO A 270 13.53 -10.76 9.64
CA PRO A 270 12.45 -10.14 8.86
C PRO A 270 11.25 -11.09 8.73
N ASP A 271 10.06 -10.57 9.08
CA ASP A 271 8.79 -11.29 8.96
C ASP A 271 8.03 -10.83 7.70
N VAL A 272 6.99 -11.57 7.31
CA VAL A 272 6.14 -11.24 6.18
C VAL A 272 4.72 -10.94 6.64
N VAL A 273 4.18 -9.78 6.27
CA VAL A 273 2.78 -9.39 6.51
C VAL A 273 2.04 -9.38 5.19
N THR A 274 0.94 -10.11 5.08
CA THR A 274 0.13 -10.14 3.84
C THR A 274 -1.31 -10.56 4.10
N SER A 275 -2.21 -10.24 3.16
CA SER A 275 -3.52 -10.90 3.14
C SER A 275 -3.43 -12.28 2.50
N LEU A 276 -4.25 -13.20 3.00
CA LEU A 276 -4.18 -14.61 2.58
C LEU A 276 -4.89 -14.86 1.25
N GLU A 277 -5.92 -14.08 0.95
CA GLU A 277 -6.71 -14.15 -0.27
C GLU A 277 -7.36 -12.79 -0.55
N ALA A 278 -6.96 -12.12 -1.64
CA ALA A 278 -7.39 -10.75 -1.94
C ALA A 278 -8.91 -10.58 -2.06
N HIS A 279 -9.59 -11.56 -2.65
CA HIS A 279 -11.05 -11.58 -2.81
C HIS A 279 -11.77 -12.48 -1.80
N GLY A 280 -11.04 -13.00 -0.82
CA GLY A 280 -11.56 -13.86 0.24
C GLY A 280 -11.46 -13.22 1.62
N ASN A 281 -10.75 -13.89 2.53
CA ASN A 281 -10.60 -13.51 3.92
C ASN A 281 -9.15 -13.67 4.39
N GLY A 282 -8.86 -12.98 5.46
CA GLY A 282 -7.65 -13.21 6.26
C GLY A 282 -6.52 -12.24 5.94
N ILE A 283 -5.95 -11.69 7.01
CA ILE A 283 -4.64 -11.05 7.03
C ILE A 283 -3.82 -11.75 8.08
N ALA A 284 -2.57 -12.05 7.78
CA ALA A 284 -1.66 -12.67 8.71
C ALA A 284 -0.26 -12.05 8.62
N TRP A 285 0.49 -12.20 9.69
CA TRP A 285 1.93 -12.08 9.63
C TRP A 285 2.55 -13.45 9.85
N PHE A 286 3.68 -13.68 9.18
CA PHE A 286 4.44 -14.91 9.23
C PHE A 286 5.75 -14.62 9.92
N GLU A 287 5.84 -15.04 11.19
CA GLU A 287 7.03 -14.94 11.99
C GLU A 287 8.12 -15.84 11.38
N GLN A 288 9.22 -15.22 11.00
CA GLN A 288 10.37 -15.99 10.57
C GLN A 288 11.02 -16.68 11.76
N THR A 289 11.30 -17.95 11.64
CA THR A 289 12.02 -18.73 12.64
C THR A 289 13.29 -19.30 12.06
N LYS A 290 14.29 -19.53 12.92
CA LYS A 290 15.55 -20.15 12.50
C LYS A 290 15.96 -21.22 13.50
N GLU A 291 15.74 -22.49 13.13
CA GLU A 291 16.10 -23.65 13.93
C GLU A 291 17.25 -24.41 13.25
N ASP A 292 18.35 -24.62 13.96
CA ASP A 292 19.57 -25.26 13.43
C ASP A 292 20.07 -24.68 12.09
N GLY A 293 19.84 -23.37 11.90
CA GLY A 293 20.20 -22.65 10.68
C GLY A 293 19.20 -22.77 9.53
N VAL A 294 18.13 -23.51 9.71
CA VAL A 294 17.04 -23.68 8.73
C VAL A 294 15.96 -22.62 8.97
N GLN A 295 15.63 -21.87 7.92
CA GLN A 295 14.52 -20.89 7.93
C GLN A 295 13.17 -21.62 7.97
N GLY A 296 12.30 -21.17 8.85
CA GLY A 296 10.91 -21.61 8.94
C GLY A 296 9.97 -20.44 9.13
N TRP A 297 8.68 -20.70 9.15
CA TRP A 297 7.65 -19.68 9.30
C TRP A 297 6.52 -20.13 10.21
N LYS A 298 6.09 -19.25 11.09
CA LYS A 298 4.93 -19.46 11.98
C LYS A 298 3.88 -18.40 11.69
N LYS A 299 2.68 -18.83 11.31
CA LYS A 299 1.58 -17.95 10.95
C LYS A 299 0.83 -17.42 12.16
N HIS A 300 0.60 -16.11 12.22
CA HIS A 300 -0.23 -15.41 13.19
C HIS A 300 -1.34 -14.65 12.47
N MET A 301 -2.58 -14.88 12.87
CA MET A 301 -3.74 -14.24 12.25
C MET A 301 -3.96 -12.84 12.82
N ILE A 302 -4.15 -11.84 11.94
CA ILE A 302 -4.51 -10.45 12.28
C ILE A 302 -6.02 -10.24 12.03
N VAL A 303 -6.50 -10.66 10.85
CA VAL A 303 -7.91 -10.65 10.47
C VAL A 303 -8.33 -12.04 10.08
N GLY A 304 -9.40 -12.55 10.65
CA GLY A 304 -9.91 -13.91 10.40
C GLY A 304 -11.04 -13.96 9.38
N ALA A 305 -11.44 -15.16 9.01
CA ALA A 305 -12.73 -15.43 8.36
C ALA A 305 -13.86 -15.50 9.39
N LYS A 306 -13.51 -15.78 10.66
CA LYS A 306 -14.41 -15.84 11.79
C LYS A 306 -13.79 -15.16 13.02
N PRO A 307 -14.62 -14.61 13.93
CA PRO A 307 -14.09 -13.88 15.11
C PRO A 307 -13.16 -14.71 16.01
N GLU A 308 -13.39 -15.98 16.13
CA GLU A 308 -12.58 -16.89 16.98
C GLU A 308 -11.18 -17.21 16.46
N GLU A 309 -10.86 -16.78 15.24
CA GLU A 309 -9.55 -17.01 14.62
C GLU A 309 -8.50 -15.97 15.01
N THR A 310 -8.90 -14.89 15.67
CA THR A 310 -8.01 -13.79 16.10
C THR A 310 -8.29 -13.39 17.54
N SER A 311 -7.30 -12.81 18.22
CA SER A 311 -7.42 -12.33 19.62
C SER A 311 -8.48 -11.22 19.77
N HIS A 312 -8.69 -10.41 18.72
CA HIS A 312 -9.61 -9.27 18.75
C HIS A 312 -10.92 -9.49 17.99
N GLY A 313 -11.13 -10.66 17.40
CA GLY A 313 -12.37 -10.98 16.68
C GLY A 313 -12.61 -10.15 15.41
N THR A 314 -11.56 -9.54 14.84
CA THR A 314 -11.70 -8.68 13.66
C THR A 314 -11.92 -9.53 12.40
N VAL A 315 -13.02 -9.21 11.68
CA VAL A 315 -13.42 -9.91 10.46
C VAL A 315 -13.89 -8.91 9.42
N PHE A 316 -13.36 -9.01 8.23
CA PHE A 316 -13.92 -8.41 7.01
C PHE A 316 -13.42 -9.20 5.79
N THR A 317 -14.14 -9.08 4.69
CA THR A 317 -13.80 -9.76 3.43
C THR A 317 -13.04 -8.82 2.50
N GLN A 318 -12.35 -9.41 1.51
CA GLN A 318 -11.63 -8.70 0.46
C GLN A 318 -10.53 -7.74 0.98
N PRO A 319 -9.58 -8.23 1.80
CA PRO A 319 -8.43 -7.44 2.25
C PRO A 319 -7.42 -7.22 1.10
N HIS A 320 -7.77 -6.38 0.14
CA HIS A 320 -7.08 -6.24 -1.16
C HIS A 320 -6.00 -5.14 -1.18
N ALA A 321 -5.79 -4.45 -0.09
CA ALA A 321 -4.77 -3.40 0.01
C ALA A 321 -4.16 -3.37 1.41
N LEU A 322 -2.84 -3.29 1.49
CA LEU A 322 -2.07 -3.22 2.74
C LEU A 322 -0.98 -2.16 2.63
N ALA A 323 -0.77 -1.43 3.73
CA ALA A 323 0.40 -0.58 3.92
C ALA A 323 0.94 -0.77 5.33
N LEU A 324 2.27 -0.75 5.49
CA LEU A 324 2.96 -0.92 6.75
C LEU A 324 3.83 0.31 7.00
N LEU A 325 3.56 1.04 8.09
CA LEU A 325 4.24 2.29 8.41
C LEU A 325 4.02 2.63 9.89
N ASP A 326 4.98 3.26 10.54
CA ASP A 326 4.82 3.80 11.90
C ASP A 326 3.84 4.98 11.87
N LEU A 327 2.54 4.68 12.07
CA LEU A 327 1.47 5.65 11.93
C LEU A 327 1.30 6.53 13.18
N ASN A 328 1.59 5.99 14.34
CA ASN A 328 1.43 6.66 15.64
C ASN A 328 2.73 7.30 16.17
N GLY A 329 3.87 7.05 15.53
CA GLY A 329 5.18 7.62 15.89
C GLY A 329 5.85 6.91 17.06
N ASP A 330 5.50 5.65 17.35
CA ASP A 330 6.09 4.87 18.44
C ASP A 330 7.33 4.04 18.03
N GLY A 331 7.69 4.09 16.76
CA GLY A 331 8.84 3.40 16.17
C GLY A 331 8.55 1.98 15.72
N LEU A 332 7.28 1.53 15.79
CA LEU A 332 6.84 0.21 15.32
C LEU A 332 6.00 0.34 14.04
N PRO A 333 6.12 -0.62 13.10
CA PRO A 333 5.35 -0.55 11.85
C PRO A 333 3.90 -1.01 12.06
N ASP A 334 2.97 -0.07 12.03
CA ASP A 334 1.54 -0.34 12.06
C ASP A 334 1.03 -0.78 10.69
N LEU A 335 -0.05 -1.56 10.67
CA LEU A 335 -0.68 -2.02 9.45
C LEU A 335 -1.95 -1.21 9.16
N VAL A 336 -2.12 -0.74 7.93
CA VAL A 336 -3.37 -0.16 7.42
C VAL A 336 -3.95 -1.08 6.36
N SER A 337 -5.24 -1.41 6.50
CA SER A 337 -5.98 -2.23 5.55
C SER A 337 -7.49 -2.00 5.68
N GLY A 338 -8.26 -2.67 4.82
CA GLY A 338 -9.72 -2.60 4.85
C GLY A 338 -10.38 -3.50 3.82
N LYS A 339 -11.70 -3.41 3.74
CA LYS A 339 -12.47 -4.12 2.74
C LYS A 339 -12.43 -3.38 1.40
N ARG A 340 -11.96 -4.05 0.33
CA ARG A 340 -12.13 -3.54 -1.04
C ARG A 340 -13.63 -3.48 -1.35
N PHE A 341 -14.10 -2.27 -1.69
CA PHE A 341 -15.49 -2.09 -2.06
C PHE A 341 -15.71 -2.45 -3.53
N TRP A 342 -16.42 -3.53 -3.76
CA TRP A 342 -16.83 -4.05 -5.06
C TRP A 342 -15.69 -4.35 -6.05
N ALA A 343 -14.89 -5.34 -5.73
CA ALA A 343 -13.93 -5.88 -6.70
C ALA A 343 -14.66 -6.37 -7.98
N HIS A 344 -15.66 -7.22 -7.80
CA HIS A 344 -16.48 -7.79 -8.88
C HIS A 344 -17.94 -7.28 -8.86
N GLY A 345 -18.23 -6.27 -8.02
CA GLY A 345 -19.54 -5.63 -7.93
C GLY A 345 -20.55 -6.35 -7.04
N PRO A 346 -21.80 -5.85 -7.01
CA PRO A 346 -22.79 -6.28 -6.03
C PRO A 346 -23.23 -7.74 -6.16
N ALA A 347 -22.98 -8.38 -7.30
CA ALA A 347 -23.35 -9.77 -7.56
C ALA A 347 -22.17 -10.75 -7.59
N GLY A 348 -20.94 -10.25 -7.61
CA GLY A 348 -19.74 -11.07 -7.77
C GLY A 348 -18.87 -11.16 -6.52
N ASP A 349 -19.04 -10.24 -5.57
CA ASP A 349 -18.25 -10.18 -4.36
C ASP A 349 -18.79 -11.06 -3.24
N ILE A 350 -17.90 -11.50 -2.35
CA ILE A 350 -18.28 -12.01 -1.04
C ILE A 350 -18.75 -10.81 -0.19
N ASP A 351 -19.93 -10.94 0.44
CA ASP A 351 -20.51 -9.90 1.30
C ASP A 351 -20.51 -8.49 0.68
N PRO A 352 -21.06 -8.28 -0.52
CA PRO A 352 -20.98 -7.02 -1.23
C PRO A 352 -21.60 -5.84 -0.49
N ASN A 353 -22.54 -6.12 0.43
CA ASN A 353 -23.27 -5.13 1.24
C ASN A 353 -22.70 -4.99 2.67
N ALA A 354 -21.66 -5.73 3.02
CA ALA A 354 -20.97 -5.54 4.31
C ALA A 354 -20.32 -4.16 4.37
N PRO A 355 -20.16 -3.57 5.57
CA PRO A 355 -19.52 -2.28 5.74
C PRO A 355 -18.16 -2.21 5.02
N ALA A 356 -17.96 -1.13 4.26
CA ALA A 356 -16.71 -0.84 3.58
C ALA A 356 -15.73 -0.23 4.59
N VAL A 357 -15.08 -1.08 5.36
CA VAL A 357 -14.23 -0.69 6.50
C VAL A 357 -12.84 -0.30 6.08
N VAL A 358 -12.25 0.65 6.84
CA VAL A 358 -10.81 0.93 6.89
C VAL A 358 -10.40 0.82 8.35
N TYR A 359 -9.35 0.06 8.59
CA TYR A 359 -8.72 -0.12 9.89
C TYR A 359 -7.27 0.32 9.84
N TRP A 360 -6.74 0.79 10.96
CA TRP A 360 -5.35 0.66 11.30
C TRP A 360 -5.19 -0.34 12.43
N PHE A 361 -4.11 -1.09 12.39
CA PHE A 361 -3.78 -2.11 13.38
C PHE A 361 -2.48 -1.69 14.04
N GLU A 362 -2.57 -1.25 15.29
CA GLU A 362 -1.42 -0.81 16.08
C GLU A 362 -0.56 -2.01 16.44
N LEU A 363 0.70 -1.99 16.05
CA LEU A 363 1.65 -3.01 16.47
C LEU A 363 2.09 -2.77 17.91
N LYS A 364 1.89 -3.75 18.78
CA LYS A 364 2.42 -3.77 20.13
C LYS A 364 3.35 -4.96 20.32
N ARG A 365 4.46 -4.72 21.00
CA ARG A 365 5.42 -5.75 21.39
C ARG A 365 5.43 -5.95 22.90
N ASN A 366 5.45 -7.19 23.33
CA ASN A 366 5.62 -7.58 24.72
C ASN A 366 6.72 -8.67 24.83
N GLY A 367 7.95 -8.24 25.04
CA GLY A 367 9.11 -9.13 24.90
C GLY A 367 9.30 -9.57 23.46
N LYS A 368 9.15 -10.87 23.20
CA LYS A 368 9.18 -11.46 21.85
C LYS A 368 7.79 -11.70 21.24
N ASP A 369 6.74 -11.44 22.00
CA ASP A 369 5.38 -11.54 21.49
C ASP A 369 5.01 -10.22 20.81
N ALA A 370 4.30 -10.31 19.69
CA ALA A 370 3.79 -9.18 18.94
C ALA A 370 2.31 -9.35 18.65
N GLU A 371 1.57 -8.24 18.69
CA GLU A 371 0.13 -8.21 18.48
C GLU A 371 -0.26 -6.97 17.67
N PHE A 372 -1.15 -7.14 16.71
CA PHE A 372 -1.78 -6.06 15.95
C PHE A 372 -3.16 -5.75 16.52
N ILE A 373 -3.29 -4.62 17.20
CA ILE A 373 -4.54 -4.17 17.85
C ILE A 373 -5.38 -3.39 16.84
N PRO A 374 -6.59 -3.85 16.48
CA PRO A 374 -7.43 -3.21 15.48
C PRO A 374 -8.10 -1.94 15.99
N HIS A 375 -8.01 -0.87 15.21
CA HIS A 375 -8.73 0.39 15.41
C HIS A 375 -9.52 0.71 14.15
N LEU A 376 -10.85 0.75 14.26
CA LEU A 376 -11.71 1.13 13.14
C LEU A 376 -11.59 2.63 12.86
N ILE A 377 -11.18 2.99 11.66
CA ILE A 377 -11.12 4.39 11.20
C ILE A 377 -12.45 4.82 10.59
N ASP A 378 -12.98 4.01 9.68
CA ASP A 378 -14.23 4.29 8.96
C ASP A 378 -14.94 2.99 8.53
N SER A 379 -16.25 3.06 8.33
CA SER A 379 -17.05 1.89 7.94
C SER A 379 -17.82 2.08 6.62
N ASP A 380 -17.56 3.17 5.90
CA ASP A 380 -18.29 3.51 4.67
C ASP A 380 -17.39 3.96 3.50
N SER A 381 -16.09 4.00 3.67
CA SER A 381 -15.13 4.32 2.59
C SER A 381 -14.56 3.06 1.94
N GLY A 382 -14.01 2.14 2.72
CA GLY A 382 -13.30 0.96 2.24
C GLY A 382 -11.96 1.29 1.60
N VAL A 383 -11.30 0.27 1.06
CA VAL A 383 -10.09 0.40 0.25
C VAL A 383 -10.37 0.03 -1.21
N GLY A 384 -9.43 0.31 -2.10
CA GLY A 384 -9.41 -0.21 -3.47
C GLY A 384 -8.39 -1.34 -3.63
N THR A 385 -7.59 -1.28 -4.69
CA THR A 385 -6.42 -2.16 -4.87
C THR A 385 -5.17 -1.62 -4.19
N GLN A 386 -5.26 -0.40 -3.68
CA GLN A 386 -4.18 0.30 -2.98
C GLN A 386 -4.74 1.06 -1.78
N VAL A 387 -3.96 1.11 -0.71
CA VAL A 387 -4.07 2.08 0.37
C VAL A 387 -2.74 2.81 0.48
N THR A 388 -2.78 4.14 0.47
CA THR A 388 -1.57 4.96 0.55
C THR A 388 -1.52 5.64 1.91
N VAL A 389 -0.39 5.50 2.59
CA VAL A 389 -0.10 6.19 3.85
C VAL A 389 1.08 7.12 3.62
N GLY A 390 0.92 8.37 3.98
CA GLY A 390 1.96 9.38 3.78
C GLY A 390 1.64 10.70 4.46
N PRO A 391 2.54 11.69 4.39
CA PRO A 391 2.29 13.02 4.92
C PRO A 391 1.05 13.64 4.28
N LEU A 392 0.14 14.17 5.11
CA LEU A 392 -1.05 14.90 4.65
C LEU A 392 -1.26 16.16 5.48
N GLY A 393 -1.99 17.11 4.91
CA GLY A 393 -2.25 18.39 5.56
C GLY A 393 -1.03 19.27 5.79
N THR A 394 -1.22 20.43 6.40
CA THR A 394 -0.15 21.42 6.64
C THR A 394 0.82 21.00 7.73
N ASN A 395 0.41 20.13 8.65
CA ASN A 395 1.25 19.62 9.74
C ASN A 395 2.14 18.44 9.29
N LYS A 396 1.94 17.94 8.07
CA LYS A 396 2.63 16.79 7.48
C LYS A 396 2.61 15.53 8.36
N LYS A 397 1.63 15.39 9.24
CA LYS A 397 1.38 14.13 9.93
C LYS A 397 1.00 13.06 8.92
N LEU A 398 1.30 11.81 9.25
CA LEU A 398 0.89 10.70 8.42
C LEU A 398 -0.64 10.59 8.38
N GLY A 399 -1.18 10.51 7.19
CA GLY A 399 -2.59 10.27 6.96
C GLY A 399 -2.78 9.13 5.98
N ILE A 400 -4.02 8.81 5.69
CA ILE A 400 -4.40 7.69 4.82
C ILE A 400 -5.20 8.21 3.65
N LEU A 401 -4.85 7.77 2.46
CA LEU A 401 -5.57 8.05 1.22
C LEU A 401 -6.06 6.72 0.62
N VAL A 402 -7.33 6.67 0.27
CA VAL A 402 -7.94 5.52 -0.43
C VAL A 402 -8.73 6.00 -1.65
N GLY A 403 -8.65 5.24 -2.74
CA GLY A 403 -9.45 5.38 -3.94
C GLY A 403 -10.16 4.07 -4.25
N ASN A 404 -11.46 4.11 -4.56
CA ASN A 404 -12.23 2.93 -4.94
C ASN A 404 -13.55 3.32 -5.64
N LYS A 405 -14.44 2.37 -5.85
CA LYS A 405 -15.72 2.59 -6.54
C LYS A 405 -16.71 3.54 -5.83
N LYS A 406 -16.42 3.97 -4.60
CA LYS A 406 -17.17 5.01 -3.88
C LYS A 406 -16.56 6.41 -4.06
N GLY A 407 -15.41 6.53 -4.73
CA GLY A 407 -14.64 7.75 -4.93
C GLY A 407 -13.32 7.75 -4.17
N ALA A 408 -12.83 8.93 -3.80
CA ALA A 408 -11.59 9.10 -3.06
C ALA A 408 -11.83 9.72 -1.68
N PHE A 409 -11.07 9.22 -0.68
CA PHE A 409 -11.18 9.65 0.71
C PHE A 409 -9.79 9.88 1.30
N VAL A 410 -9.69 10.97 2.06
CA VAL A 410 -8.52 11.32 2.88
C VAL A 410 -8.90 11.20 4.36
N PHE A 411 -8.00 10.65 5.14
CA PHE A 411 -8.07 10.56 6.59
C PHE A 411 -6.84 11.26 7.18
N GLU A 412 -7.04 12.44 7.74
CA GLU A 412 -5.98 13.23 8.38
C GLU A 412 -5.97 12.99 9.88
N GLN A 413 -4.80 12.83 10.46
CA GLN A 413 -4.65 12.75 11.92
C GLN A 413 -5.04 14.05 12.59
N LYS A 414 -5.86 13.96 13.63
CA LYS A 414 -6.29 15.10 14.48
C LYS A 414 -5.23 15.50 15.49
#